data_ba8356650b737b4815e2e32fda130d01
#
_entry.id   ba8356650b737b4815e2e32fda130d01
#
_cell.length_a   1.000
_cell.length_b   1.000
_cell.length_c   1.000
_cell.angle_alpha   90.00
_cell.angle_beta   90.00
_cell.angle_gamma   90.00
#
_symmetry.space_group_name_H-M   'P 1'
#
loop_
_entity.id
_entity.type
_entity.pdbx_description
1 polymer ?
#
loop_
_entity_poly.entity_id
_entity_poly.type
_entity_poly.pdbx_seq_one_letter_code
_entity_poly.pdbx_strand_id
1 'polypeptide(L)'
;MKTWIYLALMMSLNFNWAQAADKDGPALKFVEAAAKAFREGKTDEALKLAAKAVEAEPKNLNLHYFKGQLHSKLRQHAKAAAAYTRVLALKPEKDRVADTHQERGEAYFKLGKIKESIADFDVFIKAYPRQDPHHWQRGISYYYANEFKKGYEQFERHQTVNRNDVENAVWHFLCLARAKGIKEAKAKLIPIVGDGRVPMMEVLALFGGKSTPAKVLAKARGGGVKGARLERQLFYAHLYLGLWYEATKEKKLRDQYIGLAAAVADNHDYMGDVARVHAELNKIPVPKVKAEK
;
A
#
# COMPACT_ATOMS: atom_id res chain seq x y z
N MET A 1 -24.13 -5.20 7.03
CA MET A 1 -23.08 -4.29 7.52
C MET A 1 -21.80 -4.26 6.67
N LYS A 2 -21.68 -5.08 5.63
CA LYS A 2 -20.55 -5.01 4.66
C LYS A 2 -20.64 -3.84 3.66
N THR A 3 -21.82 -3.22 3.52
CA THR A 3 -22.12 -2.20 2.50
C THR A 3 -21.59 -0.79 2.82
N TRP A 4 -21.32 -0.48 4.08
CA TRP A 4 -20.89 0.89 4.48
C TRP A 4 -19.39 1.15 4.39
N ILE A 5 -18.55 0.12 4.45
CA ILE A 5 -17.08 0.25 4.31
C ILE A 5 -16.72 0.55 2.84
N TYR A 6 -17.48 0.01 1.89
CA TYR A 6 -17.28 0.29 0.46
C TYR A 6 -17.66 1.73 0.07
N LEU A 7 -18.64 2.35 0.75
CA LEU A 7 -19.06 3.72 0.44
C LEU A 7 -18.00 4.78 0.83
N ALA A 8 -17.28 4.60 1.93
CA ALA A 8 -16.24 5.54 2.37
C ALA A 8 -14.96 5.48 1.50
N LEU A 9 -14.63 4.31 0.94
CA LEU A 9 -13.52 4.15 -0.02
C LEU A 9 -13.85 4.71 -1.41
N MET A 10 -15.14 4.92 -1.70
CA MET A 10 -15.62 5.38 -3.01
C MET A 10 -15.52 6.90 -3.23
N MET A 11 -15.39 7.70 -2.16
CA MET A 11 -15.42 9.17 -2.28
C MET A 11 -14.09 9.82 -2.68
N SER A 12 -12.98 9.09 -2.75
CA SER A 12 -11.67 9.64 -3.15
C SER A 12 -11.26 9.33 -4.60
N LEU A 13 -12.17 8.81 -5.42
CA LEU A 13 -11.86 8.41 -6.79
C LEU A 13 -12.46 9.39 -7.79
N ASN A 14 -11.74 10.46 -8.08
CA ASN A 14 -11.84 11.15 -9.37
C ASN A 14 -11.27 10.24 -10.47
N PHE A 15 -11.86 9.04 -10.61
CA PHE A 15 -11.55 8.16 -11.70
C PHE A 15 -12.34 8.61 -12.91
N ASN A 16 -11.66 9.20 -13.86
CA ASN A 16 -12.30 9.65 -15.09
C ASN A 16 -12.53 8.46 -16.04
N TRP A 17 -13.52 7.61 -15.71
CA TRP A 17 -13.93 6.45 -16.49
C TRP A 17 -14.23 6.80 -17.96
N ALA A 18 -14.67 8.05 -18.20
CA ALA A 18 -14.98 8.55 -19.54
C ALA A 18 -13.77 8.61 -20.48
N GLN A 19 -12.54 8.56 -19.94
CA GLN A 19 -11.32 8.56 -20.75
C GLN A 19 -10.87 7.15 -21.14
N ALA A 20 -11.54 6.10 -20.66
CA ALA A 20 -11.14 4.72 -20.94
C ALA A 20 -11.57 4.23 -22.34
N ALA A 21 -12.60 4.82 -22.93
CA ALA A 21 -13.08 4.47 -24.27
C ALA A 21 -13.25 5.74 -25.12
N ASP A 22 -13.20 5.58 -26.44
CA ASP A 22 -13.55 6.64 -27.37
C ASP A 22 -15.02 7.03 -27.18
N LYS A 23 -15.33 8.34 -27.28
CA LYS A 23 -16.65 8.89 -26.96
C LYS A 23 -17.80 8.28 -27.80
N ASP A 24 -17.48 7.81 -29.00
CA ASP A 24 -18.42 7.17 -29.92
C ASP A 24 -18.08 5.69 -30.18
N GLY A 25 -17.14 5.13 -29.39
CA GLY A 25 -16.65 3.77 -29.57
C GLY A 25 -17.60 2.69 -29.03
N PRO A 26 -17.58 1.48 -29.60
CA PRO A 26 -18.46 0.39 -29.18
C PRO A 26 -18.20 -0.07 -27.73
N ALA A 27 -17.01 0.23 -27.16
CA ALA A 27 -16.64 -0.11 -25.79
C ALA A 27 -17.25 0.81 -24.74
N LEU A 28 -17.63 2.07 -25.09
CA LEU A 28 -18.08 3.09 -24.11
C LEU A 28 -19.21 2.57 -23.21
N LYS A 29 -20.25 2.00 -23.81
CA LYS A 29 -21.40 1.46 -23.07
C LYS A 29 -21.02 0.41 -22.02
N PHE A 30 -20.00 -0.41 -22.32
CA PHE A 30 -19.50 -1.41 -21.38
C PHE A 30 -18.68 -0.79 -20.26
N VAL A 31 -17.88 0.25 -20.55
CA VAL A 31 -17.12 0.99 -19.54
C VAL A 31 -18.05 1.69 -18.56
N GLU A 32 -19.06 2.40 -19.04
CA GLU A 32 -20.06 3.07 -18.20
C GLU A 32 -20.85 2.08 -17.34
N ALA A 33 -21.30 0.98 -17.93
CA ALA A 33 -22.00 -0.09 -17.22
C ALA A 33 -21.08 -0.76 -16.17
N ALA A 34 -19.80 -1.00 -16.49
CA ALA A 34 -18.82 -1.54 -15.53
C ALA A 34 -18.60 -0.58 -14.35
N ALA A 35 -18.47 0.71 -14.63
CA ALA A 35 -18.33 1.74 -13.61
C ALA A 35 -19.55 1.82 -12.69
N LYS A 36 -20.76 1.73 -13.27
CA LYS A 36 -22.01 1.70 -12.50
C LYS A 36 -22.08 0.44 -11.63
N ALA A 37 -21.85 -0.74 -12.20
CA ALA A 37 -21.86 -2.01 -11.47
C ALA A 37 -20.85 -2.01 -10.31
N PHE A 38 -19.65 -1.46 -10.53
CA PHE A 38 -18.64 -1.33 -9.48
C PHE A 38 -19.12 -0.42 -8.33
N ARG A 39 -19.70 0.74 -8.62
CA ARG A 39 -20.28 1.63 -7.60
C ARG A 39 -21.42 1.00 -6.81
N GLU A 40 -22.18 0.10 -7.45
CA GLU A 40 -23.25 -0.66 -6.82
C GLU A 40 -22.74 -1.89 -6.05
N GLY A 41 -21.41 -2.13 -6.00
CA GLY A 41 -20.81 -3.28 -5.33
C GLY A 41 -20.96 -4.60 -6.08
N LYS A 42 -21.44 -4.58 -7.34
CA LYS A 42 -21.60 -5.74 -8.23
C LYS A 42 -20.26 -6.05 -8.92
N THR A 43 -19.29 -6.52 -8.14
CA THR A 43 -17.89 -6.64 -8.59
C THR A 43 -17.69 -7.60 -9.74
N ASP A 44 -18.37 -8.76 -9.73
CA ASP A 44 -18.26 -9.74 -10.81
C ASP A 44 -18.88 -9.24 -12.13
N GLU A 45 -19.99 -8.50 -12.03
CA GLU A 45 -20.62 -7.87 -13.19
C GLU A 45 -19.70 -6.78 -13.76
N ALA A 46 -19.12 -5.95 -12.92
CA ALA A 46 -18.16 -4.93 -13.33
C ALA A 46 -16.97 -5.53 -14.09
N LEU A 47 -16.41 -6.63 -13.59
CA LEU A 47 -15.31 -7.33 -14.26
C LEU A 47 -15.71 -7.94 -15.60
N LYS A 48 -16.90 -8.54 -15.69
CA LYS A 48 -17.43 -9.08 -16.96
C LYS A 48 -17.62 -7.97 -17.99
N LEU A 49 -18.16 -6.83 -17.57
CA LEU A 49 -18.36 -5.68 -18.45
C LEU A 49 -17.02 -5.06 -18.90
N ALA A 50 -16.05 -4.94 -18.01
CA ALA A 50 -14.71 -4.50 -18.38
C ALA A 50 -14.01 -5.46 -19.37
N ALA A 51 -14.26 -6.77 -19.25
CA ALA A 51 -13.77 -7.75 -20.25
C ALA A 51 -14.43 -7.53 -21.61
N LYS A 52 -15.75 -7.34 -21.67
CA LYS A 52 -16.49 -7.04 -22.92
C LYS A 52 -16.01 -5.73 -23.57
N ALA A 53 -15.67 -4.70 -22.77
CA ALA A 53 -15.09 -3.48 -23.31
C ALA A 53 -13.76 -3.77 -24.04
N VAL A 54 -12.87 -4.58 -23.43
CA VAL A 54 -11.60 -4.97 -24.03
C VAL A 54 -11.82 -5.87 -25.27
N GLU A 55 -12.82 -6.74 -25.27
CA GLU A 55 -13.17 -7.58 -26.44
C GLU A 55 -13.65 -6.73 -27.61
N ALA A 56 -14.42 -5.67 -27.34
CA ALA A 56 -14.91 -4.75 -28.38
C ALA A 56 -13.76 -3.95 -29.04
N GLU A 57 -12.73 -3.57 -28.27
CA GLU A 57 -11.60 -2.77 -28.75
C GLU A 57 -10.26 -3.32 -28.18
N PRO A 58 -9.78 -4.48 -28.65
CA PRO A 58 -8.66 -5.20 -28.02
C PRO A 58 -7.29 -4.50 -28.13
N LYS A 59 -7.16 -3.49 -29.00
CA LYS A 59 -5.97 -2.67 -29.15
C LYS A 59 -6.04 -1.34 -28.37
N ASN A 60 -7.18 -1.03 -27.77
CA ASN A 60 -7.35 0.19 -26.97
C ASN A 60 -6.65 0.03 -25.60
N LEU A 61 -5.49 0.67 -25.46
CA LEU A 61 -4.68 0.55 -24.26
C LEU A 61 -5.38 1.09 -22.99
N ASN A 62 -6.26 2.07 -23.14
CA ASN A 62 -6.98 2.66 -22.00
C ASN A 62 -7.96 1.66 -21.39
N LEU A 63 -8.55 0.76 -22.18
CA LEU A 63 -9.43 -0.29 -21.68
C LEU A 63 -8.66 -1.35 -20.89
N HIS A 64 -7.45 -1.71 -21.32
CA HIS A 64 -6.57 -2.59 -20.54
C HIS A 64 -6.12 -1.92 -19.25
N TYR A 65 -5.80 -0.63 -19.29
CA TYR A 65 -5.46 0.15 -18.10
C TYR A 65 -6.63 0.21 -17.11
N PHE A 66 -7.82 0.55 -17.58
CA PHE A 66 -9.07 0.52 -16.82
C PHE A 66 -9.31 -0.84 -16.15
N LYS A 67 -9.19 -1.94 -16.92
CA LYS A 67 -9.30 -3.29 -16.38
C LYS A 67 -8.26 -3.57 -15.31
N GLY A 68 -7.02 -3.10 -15.49
CA GLY A 68 -5.94 -3.19 -14.49
C GLY A 68 -6.30 -2.50 -13.19
N GLN A 69 -6.80 -1.29 -13.27
CA GLN A 69 -7.23 -0.51 -12.10
C GLN A 69 -8.41 -1.16 -11.39
N LEU A 70 -9.39 -1.70 -12.12
CA LEU A 70 -10.50 -2.42 -11.52
C LEU A 70 -10.02 -3.66 -10.76
N HIS A 71 -9.09 -4.44 -11.34
CA HIS A 71 -8.46 -5.57 -10.63
C HIS A 71 -7.67 -5.11 -9.41
N SER A 72 -6.93 -3.99 -9.48
CA SER A 72 -6.19 -3.43 -8.34
C SER A 72 -7.13 -3.07 -7.19
N LYS A 73 -8.25 -2.40 -7.48
CA LYS A 73 -9.27 -2.06 -6.46
C LYS A 73 -9.91 -3.27 -5.82
N LEU A 74 -10.07 -4.35 -6.58
CA LEU A 74 -10.59 -5.63 -6.10
C LEU A 74 -9.49 -6.53 -5.49
N ARG A 75 -8.29 -5.99 -5.25
CA ARG A 75 -7.14 -6.69 -4.67
C ARG A 75 -6.71 -7.94 -5.46
N GLN A 76 -7.06 -8.00 -6.74
CA GLN A 76 -6.67 -9.08 -7.67
C GLN A 76 -5.33 -8.72 -8.33
N HIS A 77 -4.27 -8.58 -7.53
CA HIS A 77 -2.99 -7.98 -7.92
C HIS A 77 -2.31 -8.68 -9.10
N ALA A 78 -2.41 -10.01 -9.20
CA ALA A 78 -1.85 -10.75 -10.34
C ALA A 78 -2.54 -10.37 -11.66
N LYS A 79 -3.88 -10.24 -11.64
CA LYS A 79 -4.64 -9.83 -12.83
C LYS A 79 -4.41 -8.35 -13.17
N ALA A 80 -4.24 -7.51 -12.16
CA ALA A 80 -3.87 -6.11 -12.37
C ALA A 80 -2.50 -5.99 -13.05
N ALA A 81 -1.47 -6.66 -12.55
CA ALA A 81 -0.14 -6.68 -13.15
C ALA A 81 -0.14 -7.20 -14.60
N ALA A 82 -0.94 -8.25 -14.88
CA ALA A 82 -1.10 -8.77 -16.23
C ALA A 82 -1.77 -7.75 -17.18
N ALA A 83 -2.81 -7.04 -16.71
CA ALA A 83 -3.47 -6.00 -17.49
C ALA A 83 -2.53 -4.82 -17.80
N TYR A 84 -1.77 -4.34 -16.82
CA TYR A 84 -0.77 -3.29 -17.02
C TYR A 84 0.39 -3.75 -17.95
N THR A 85 0.79 -5.01 -17.86
CA THR A 85 1.76 -5.57 -18.82
C THR A 85 1.22 -5.55 -20.24
N ARG A 86 -0.08 -5.80 -20.43
CA ARG A 86 -0.72 -5.68 -21.74
C ARG A 86 -0.74 -4.23 -22.24
N VAL A 87 -0.99 -3.24 -21.35
CA VAL A 87 -0.89 -1.82 -21.72
C VAL A 87 0.50 -1.51 -22.30
N LEU A 88 1.57 -1.91 -21.58
CA LEU A 88 2.94 -1.66 -22.04
C LEU A 88 3.27 -2.37 -23.37
N ALA A 89 2.73 -3.57 -23.59
CA ALA A 89 2.91 -4.30 -24.85
C ALA A 89 2.24 -3.60 -26.04
N LEU A 90 1.25 -2.75 -25.83
CA LEU A 90 0.59 -1.95 -26.86
C LEU A 90 1.37 -0.66 -27.19
N LYS A 91 2.56 -0.47 -26.62
CA LYS A 91 3.48 0.66 -26.88
C LYS A 91 2.82 2.02 -26.69
N PRO A 92 2.35 2.33 -25.47
CA PRO A 92 1.73 3.60 -25.15
C PRO A 92 2.71 4.77 -25.29
N GLU A 93 2.18 6.00 -25.30
CA GLU A 93 2.98 7.21 -25.18
C GLU A 93 3.72 7.31 -23.85
N LYS A 94 4.77 8.15 -23.81
CA LYS A 94 5.75 8.20 -22.71
C LYS A 94 5.11 8.38 -21.32
N ASP A 95 4.13 9.27 -21.20
CA ASP A 95 3.49 9.53 -19.89
C ASP A 95 2.66 8.32 -19.44
N ARG A 96 1.92 7.71 -20.36
CA ARG A 96 1.17 6.48 -20.07
C ARG A 96 2.09 5.30 -19.73
N VAL A 97 3.30 5.24 -20.34
CA VAL A 97 4.33 4.25 -19.94
C VAL A 97 4.66 4.41 -18.48
N ALA A 98 5.00 5.64 -18.05
CA ALA A 98 5.43 5.92 -16.68
C ALA A 98 4.32 5.59 -15.67
N ASP A 99 3.11 6.08 -15.88
CA ASP A 99 1.96 5.80 -14.99
C ASP A 99 1.65 4.30 -14.89
N THR A 100 1.76 3.58 -16.03
CA THR A 100 1.53 2.14 -16.05
C THR A 100 2.60 1.38 -15.26
N HIS A 101 3.86 1.84 -15.30
CA HIS A 101 4.91 1.27 -14.47
C HIS A 101 4.66 1.54 -13.00
N GLN A 102 4.20 2.74 -12.61
CA GLN A 102 3.81 3.03 -11.21
C GLN A 102 2.76 2.03 -10.70
N GLU A 103 1.66 1.88 -11.42
CA GLU A 103 0.55 0.99 -11.05
C GLU A 103 0.98 -0.50 -11.03
N ARG A 104 1.80 -0.92 -12.00
CA ARG A 104 2.30 -2.29 -12.04
C ARG A 104 3.32 -2.55 -10.94
N GLY A 105 4.16 -1.57 -10.62
CA GLY A 105 5.11 -1.62 -9.52
C GLY A 105 4.42 -1.83 -8.18
N GLU A 106 3.29 -1.14 -7.94
CA GLU A 106 2.45 -1.39 -6.77
C GLU A 106 1.88 -2.80 -6.75
N ALA A 107 1.35 -3.27 -7.89
CA ALA A 107 0.81 -4.61 -8.01
C ALA A 107 1.89 -5.68 -7.75
N TYR A 108 3.10 -5.47 -8.25
CA TYR A 108 4.24 -6.35 -7.99
C TYR A 108 4.66 -6.36 -6.52
N PHE A 109 4.70 -5.20 -5.84
CA PHE A 109 4.94 -5.15 -4.41
C PHE A 109 3.92 -6.01 -3.65
N LYS A 110 2.63 -5.81 -3.93
CA LYS A 110 1.52 -6.53 -3.31
C LYS A 110 1.51 -8.04 -3.58
N LEU A 111 2.27 -8.49 -4.59
CA LEU A 111 2.55 -9.89 -4.91
C LEU A 111 3.87 -10.42 -4.32
N GLY A 112 4.58 -9.63 -3.52
CA GLY A 112 5.90 -9.99 -3.01
C GLY A 112 7.01 -10.00 -4.08
N LYS A 113 6.73 -9.54 -5.30
CA LYS A 113 7.69 -9.41 -6.40
C LYS A 113 8.49 -8.10 -6.27
N ILE A 114 9.35 -8.06 -5.25
CA ILE A 114 9.97 -6.83 -4.77
C ILE A 114 10.92 -6.22 -5.79
N LYS A 115 11.72 -7.05 -6.47
CA LYS A 115 12.70 -6.56 -7.47
C LYS A 115 11.99 -5.96 -8.68
N GLU A 116 10.92 -6.60 -9.15
CA GLU A 116 10.09 -6.12 -10.25
C GLU A 116 9.37 -4.81 -9.86
N SER A 117 8.91 -4.71 -8.62
CA SER A 117 8.33 -3.48 -8.08
C SER A 117 9.31 -2.30 -8.14
N ILE A 118 10.54 -2.50 -7.66
CA ILE A 118 11.60 -1.47 -7.69
C ILE A 118 11.91 -1.07 -9.14
N ALA A 119 12.07 -2.03 -10.04
CA ALA A 119 12.37 -1.77 -11.43
C ALA A 119 11.29 -0.90 -12.10
N ASP A 120 10.02 -1.17 -11.82
CA ASP A 120 8.90 -0.38 -12.33
C ASP A 120 8.87 1.03 -11.72
N PHE A 121 9.06 1.17 -10.41
CA PHE A 121 9.15 2.47 -9.75
C PHE A 121 10.33 3.31 -10.26
N ASP A 122 11.46 2.68 -10.58
CA ASP A 122 12.62 3.39 -11.15
C ASP A 122 12.32 3.94 -12.55
N VAL A 123 11.52 3.24 -13.37
CA VAL A 123 11.04 3.78 -14.67
C VAL A 123 10.14 4.99 -14.45
N PHE A 124 9.20 4.92 -13.51
CA PHE A 124 8.34 6.05 -13.16
C PHE A 124 9.15 7.26 -12.70
N ILE A 125 10.08 7.09 -11.76
CA ILE A 125 10.91 8.18 -11.23
C ILE A 125 11.84 8.76 -12.31
N LYS A 126 12.36 7.93 -13.21
CA LYS A 126 13.17 8.42 -14.35
C LYS A 126 12.34 9.32 -15.28
N ALA A 127 11.06 9.03 -15.47
CA ALA A 127 10.17 9.86 -16.27
C ALA A 127 9.75 11.14 -15.52
N TYR A 128 9.53 11.04 -14.21
CA TYR A 128 9.08 12.12 -13.34
C TYR A 128 10.02 12.33 -12.14
N PRO A 129 11.23 12.90 -12.35
CA PRO A 129 12.23 13.04 -11.27
C PRO A 129 11.75 13.86 -10.07
N ARG A 130 10.81 14.80 -10.27
CA ARG A 130 10.21 15.59 -9.19
C ARG A 130 9.35 14.76 -8.24
N GLN A 131 8.94 13.54 -8.64
CA GLN A 131 8.20 12.62 -7.81
C GLN A 131 9.10 11.80 -6.87
N ASP A 132 10.44 11.83 -7.06
CA ASP A 132 11.35 11.05 -6.22
C ASP A 132 11.18 11.30 -4.71
N PRO A 133 11.09 12.55 -4.21
CA PRO A 133 10.84 12.79 -2.78
C PRO A 133 9.48 12.25 -2.29
N HIS A 134 8.50 12.16 -3.15
CA HIS A 134 7.15 11.68 -2.79
C HIS A 134 7.02 10.15 -2.79
N HIS A 135 8.02 9.43 -3.31
CA HIS A 135 7.90 8.01 -3.62
C HIS A 135 8.31 7.09 -2.45
N TRP A 136 7.59 7.18 -1.33
CA TRP A 136 7.81 6.35 -0.13
C TRP A 136 7.60 4.84 -0.38
N GLN A 137 6.72 4.44 -1.32
CA GLN A 137 6.50 3.03 -1.68
C GLN A 137 7.79 2.35 -2.17
N ARG A 138 8.61 3.08 -2.96
CA ARG A 138 9.93 2.58 -3.37
C ARG A 138 10.86 2.40 -2.18
N GLY A 139 10.80 3.31 -1.19
CA GLY A 139 11.55 3.18 0.06
C GLY A 139 11.20 1.90 0.82
N ILE A 140 9.92 1.57 0.93
CA ILE A 140 9.45 0.31 1.52
C ILE A 140 9.93 -0.88 0.68
N SER A 141 9.84 -0.81 -0.66
CA SER A 141 10.35 -1.88 -1.53
C SER A 141 11.85 -2.11 -1.34
N TYR A 142 12.66 -1.05 -1.18
CA TYR A 142 14.08 -1.18 -0.86
C TYR A 142 14.34 -1.91 0.48
N TYR A 143 13.51 -1.68 1.51
CA TYR A 143 13.61 -2.42 2.76
C TYR A 143 13.46 -3.93 2.54
N TYR A 144 12.44 -4.37 1.80
CA TYR A 144 12.20 -5.78 1.51
C TYR A 144 13.21 -6.38 0.51
N ALA A 145 13.87 -5.56 -0.31
CA ALA A 145 14.98 -5.99 -1.17
C ALA A 145 16.31 -6.12 -0.43
N ASN A 146 16.38 -5.79 0.87
CA ASN A 146 17.60 -5.62 1.67
C ASN A 146 18.54 -4.52 1.13
N GLU A 147 18.02 -3.58 0.33
CA GLU A 147 18.73 -2.40 -0.16
C GLU A 147 18.61 -1.24 0.85
N PHE A 148 18.97 -1.52 2.10
CA PHE A 148 18.68 -0.65 3.25
C PHE A 148 19.26 0.77 3.11
N LYS A 149 20.42 0.92 2.46
CA LYS A 149 21.01 2.25 2.20
C LYS A 149 20.09 3.08 1.32
N LYS A 150 19.64 2.54 0.18
CA LYS A 150 18.70 3.23 -0.69
C LYS A 150 17.36 3.52 0.01
N GLY A 151 16.94 2.60 0.89
CA GLY A 151 15.72 2.77 1.68
C GLY A 151 15.78 3.99 2.59
N TYR A 152 16.78 4.10 3.49
CA TYR A 152 16.84 5.26 4.38
C TYR A 152 17.09 6.56 3.62
N GLU A 153 17.91 6.58 2.55
CA GLU A 153 18.09 7.75 1.70
C GLU A 153 16.77 8.19 1.02
N GLN A 154 15.89 7.24 0.64
CA GLN A 154 14.57 7.55 0.11
C GLN A 154 13.68 8.22 1.16
N PHE A 155 13.69 7.74 2.41
CA PHE A 155 12.91 8.33 3.48
C PHE A 155 13.47 9.68 3.96
N GLU A 156 14.79 9.91 3.87
CA GLU A 156 15.40 11.24 4.07
C GLU A 156 14.88 12.25 3.03
N ARG A 157 14.81 11.84 1.74
CA ARG A 157 14.21 12.70 0.70
C ARG A 157 12.72 12.92 0.94
N HIS A 158 11.96 11.88 1.35
CA HIS A 158 10.53 12.03 1.64
C HIS A 158 10.27 13.01 2.80
N GLN A 159 11.17 13.10 3.78
CA GLN A 159 11.07 14.07 4.87
C GLN A 159 11.02 15.53 4.38
N THR A 160 11.57 15.83 3.23
CA THR A 160 11.54 17.20 2.67
C THR A 160 10.14 17.64 2.23
N VAL A 161 9.27 16.70 1.87
CA VAL A 161 7.92 16.92 1.35
C VAL A 161 6.81 16.49 2.32
N ASN A 162 7.11 15.64 3.31
CA ASN A 162 6.15 15.17 4.33
C ASN A 162 6.82 15.13 5.71
N ARG A 163 6.80 16.26 6.40
CA ARG A 163 7.59 16.49 7.61
C ARG A 163 7.00 15.90 8.89
N ASN A 164 5.70 15.63 8.93
CA ASN A 164 4.99 15.22 10.14
C ASN A 164 4.35 13.83 9.95
N ASP A 165 5.14 12.87 9.49
CA ASP A 165 4.70 11.50 9.26
C ASP A 165 5.58 10.52 10.06
N VAL A 166 5.00 9.93 11.11
CA VAL A 166 5.67 8.91 11.92
C VAL A 166 6.03 7.68 11.10
N GLU A 167 5.24 7.29 10.10
CA GLU A 167 5.55 6.14 9.24
C GLU A 167 6.87 6.38 8.50
N ASN A 168 7.08 7.60 7.96
CA ASN A 168 8.34 7.96 7.34
C ASN A 168 9.53 7.80 8.29
N ALA A 169 9.41 8.35 9.50
CA ALA A 169 10.46 8.26 10.52
C ALA A 169 10.77 6.81 10.92
N VAL A 170 9.75 5.97 11.03
CA VAL A 170 9.90 4.57 11.41
C VAL A 170 10.52 3.76 10.28
N TRP A 171 10.08 3.92 9.03
CA TRP A 171 10.69 3.22 7.91
C TRP A 171 12.13 3.65 7.66
N HIS A 172 12.46 4.93 7.85
CA HIS A 172 13.84 5.41 7.88
C HIS A 172 14.65 4.67 8.96
N PHE A 173 14.13 4.63 10.20
CA PHE A 173 14.76 3.91 11.31
C PHE A 173 14.99 2.43 10.97
N LEU A 174 13.99 1.75 10.45
CA LEU A 174 14.08 0.32 10.12
C LEU A 174 15.18 0.04 9.10
N CYS A 175 15.24 0.83 8.03
CA CYS A 175 16.29 0.73 7.03
C CYS A 175 17.68 1.00 7.66
N LEU A 176 17.79 2.05 8.45
CA LEU A 176 19.05 2.42 9.09
C LEU A 176 19.51 1.40 10.15
N ALA A 177 18.57 0.84 10.93
CA ALA A 177 18.85 -0.20 11.92
C ALA A 177 19.41 -1.47 11.26
N ARG A 178 18.90 -1.83 10.09
CA ARG A 178 19.39 -2.97 9.30
C ARG A 178 20.74 -2.67 8.65
N ALA A 179 20.98 -1.43 8.23
CA ALA A 179 22.23 -1.02 7.59
C ALA A 179 23.38 -0.81 8.59
N LYS A 180 23.10 -0.17 9.74
CA LYS A 180 24.11 0.37 10.67
C LYS A 180 23.88 0.02 12.14
N GLY A 181 22.81 -0.68 12.45
CA GLY A 181 22.45 -1.09 13.81
C GLY A 181 21.50 -0.12 14.53
N ILE A 182 20.83 -0.65 15.57
CA ILE A 182 19.77 0.07 16.31
C ILE A 182 20.30 1.34 17.00
N LYS A 183 21.53 1.32 17.51
CA LYS A 183 22.13 2.49 18.20
C LYS A 183 22.19 3.69 17.26
N GLU A 184 22.67 3.49 16.04
CA GLU A 184 22.76 4.54 15.02
C GLU A 184 21.35 5.00 14.58
N ALA A 185 20.42 4.05 14.39
CA ALA A 185 19.05 4.36 14.01
C ALA A 185 18.33 5.21 15.08
N LYS A 186 18.55 4.93 16.37
CA LYS A 186 18.01 5.75 17.47
C LYS A 186 18.62 7.17 17.49
N ALA A 187 19.92 7.27 17.27
CA ALA A 187 20.60 8.57 17.24
C ALA A 187 20.13 9.45 16.08
N LYS A 188 19.72 8.84 14.98
CA LYS A 188 19.25 9.52 13.76
C LYS A 188 17.74 9.41 13.52
N LEU A 189 16.96 9.06 14.55
CA LEU A 189 15.50 9.02 14.41
C LEU A 189 14.98 10.40 14.00
N ILE A 190 14.28 10.45 12.87
CA ILE A 190 13.70 11.68 12.33
C ILE A 190 12.72 12.27 13.36
N PRO A 191 12.90 13.54 13.77
CA PRO A 191 12.00 14.17 14.72
C PRO A 191 10.66 14.50 14.06
N ILE A 192 9.56 14.09 14.70
CA ILE A 192 8.19 14.41 14.27
C ILE A 192 7.53 15.23 15.38
N VAL A 193 6.96 16.37 15.01
CA VAL A 193 6.31 17.30 15.96
C VAL A 193 4.91 16.81 16.33
N GLY A 194 4.17 16.24 15.35
CA GLY A 194 2.83 15.74 15.59
C GLY A 194 2.32 14.87 14.44
N ASP A 195 1.68 13.76 14.80
CA ASP A 195 0.92 12.90 13.89
C ASP A 195 -0.42 12.61 14.56
N GLY A 196 -1.50 13.03 13.93
CA GLY A 196 -2.84 12.90 14.50
C GLY A 196 -3.38 11.47 14.55
N ARG A 197 -2.71 10.52 13.89
CA ARG A 197 -3.12 9.11 13.88
C ARG A 197 -2.71 8.43 15.19
N VAL A 198 -3.68 7.86 15.91
CA VAL A 198 -3.41 7.06 17.11
C VAL A 198 -3.07 5.63 16.69
N PRO A 199 -2.01 5.02 17.24
CA PRO A 199 -1.11 5.46 18.32
C PRO A 199 0.25 6.00 17.83
N MET A 200 0.35 6.63 16.66
CA MET A 200 1.60 6.85 15.93
C MET A 200 2.67 7.63 16.74
N MET A 201 2.30 8.65 17.50
CA MET A 201 3.28 9.35 18.35
C MET A 201 3.86 8.45 19.48
N GLU A 202 3.07 7.51 20.00
CA GLU A 202 3.55 6.53 20.97
C GLU A 202 4.47 5.47 20.31
N VAL A 203 4.18 5.12 19.05
CA VAL A 203 5.07 4.30 18.21
C VAL A 203 6.42 5.01 18.03
N LEU A 204 6.41 6.28 17.64
CA LEU A 204 7.66 7.07 17.51
C LEU A 204 8.48 7.07 18.81
N ALA A 205 7.80 7.27 19.95
CA ALA A 205 8.44 7.24 21.25
C ALA A 205 9.06 5.86 21.56
N LEU A 206 8.42 4.76 21.17
CA LEU A 206 8.97 3.41 21.30
C LEU A 206 10.26 3.25 20.49
N PHE A 207 10.25 3.65 19.21
CA PHE A 207 11.42 3.56 18.33
C PHE A 207 12.57 4.46 18.84
N GLY A 208 12.25 5.59 19.49
CA GLY A 208 13.21 6.46 20.17
C GLY A 208 13.70 5.93 21.53
N GLY A 209 13.16 4.81 22.02
CA GLY A 209 13.52 4.27 23.32
C GLY A 209 12.89 5.00 24.52
N LYS A 210 11.84 5.80 24.28
CA LYS A 210 11.14 6.61 25.31
C LYS A 210 9.78 6.03 25.72
N SER A 211 9.40 4.90 25.15
CA SER A 211 8.15 4.20 25.43
C SER A 211 8.34 2.69 25.46
N THR A 212 7.23 1.96 25.68
CA THR A 212 7.19 0.48 25.72
C THR A 212 6.07 -0.05 24.84
N PRO A 213 6.16 -1.32 24.38
CA PRO A 213 5.10 -1.99 23.64
C PRO A 213 3.73 -1.94 24.34
N ALA A 214 3.72 -2.10 25.66
CA ALA A 214 2.50 -2.02 26.46
C ALA A 214 1.85 -0.62 26.40
N LYS A 215 2.62 0.46 26.41
CA LYS A 215 2.10 1.83 26.25
C LYS A 215 1.53 2.07 24.86
N VAL A 216 2.15 1.54 23.79
CA VAL A 216 1.62 1.62 22.42
C VAL A 216 0.23 0.95 22.34
N LEU A 217 0.07 -0.24 22.91
CA LEU A 217 -1.22 -0.94 22.96
C LEU A 217 -2.25 -0.22 23.82
N ALA A 218 -1.84 0.28 24.99
CA ALA A 218 -2.72 1.06 25.85
C ALA A 218 -3.21 2.34 25.16
N LYS A 219 -2.32 3.03 24.42
CA LYS A 219 -2.69 4.21 23.63
C LYS A 219 -3.68 3.86 22.51
N ALA A 220 -3.46 2.74 21.80
CA ALA A 220 -4.36 2.27 20.75
C ALA A 220 -5.76 1.89 21.26
N ARG A 221 -5.87 1.41 22.51
CA ARG A 221 -7.15 1.05 23.16
C ARG A 221 -7.78 2.20 23.93
N GLY A 222 -7.08 3.31 24.12
CA GLY A 222 -7.52 4.42 24.92
C GLY A 222 -8.65 5.23 24.31
N GLY A 223 -9.28 6.10 25.15
CA GLY A 223 -10.30 7.05 24.68
C GLY A 223 -11.68 6.46 24.41
N GLY A 224 -11.98 5.24 24.87
CA GLY A 224 -13.30 4.62 24.73
C GLY A 224 -13.71 4.31 23.28
N VAL A 225 -12.76 4.25 22.35
CA VAL A 225 -13.00 3.97 20.93
C VAL A 225 -13.42 2.53 20.70
N LYS A 226 -14.33 2.31 19.71
CA LYS A 226 -14.89 0.99 19.36
C LYS A 226 -14.98 0.83 17.83
N GLY A 227 -15.30 -0.38 17.38
CA GLY A 227 -15.55 -0.70 15.97
C GLY A 227 -14.37 -0.38 15.07
N ALA A 228 -14.63 0.09 13.87
CA ALA A 228 -13.62 0.35 12.84
C ALA A 228 -12.49 1.32 13.28
N ARG A 229 -12.79 2.26 14.17
CA ARG A 229 -11.76 3.17 14.70
C ARG A 229 -10.78 2.44 15.61
N LEU A 230 -11.27 1.58 16.52
CA LEU A 230 -10.41 0.75 17.37
C LEU A 230 -9.60 -0.23 16.52
N GLU A 231 -10.23 -0.87 15.55
CA GLU A 231 -9.56 -1.78 14.64
C GLU A 231 -8.38 -1.10 13.91
N ARG A 232 -8.60 0.11 13.35
CA ARG A 232 -7.53 0.88 12.70
C ARG A 232 -6.40 1.22 13.67
N GLN A 233 -6.70 1.64 14.89
CA GLN A 233 -5.68 1.97 15.89
C GLN A 233 -4.87 0.74 16.31
N LEU A 234 -5.53 -0.41 16.47
CA LEU A 234 -4.87 -1.68 16.78
C LEU A 234 -4.06 -2.20 15.58
N PHE A 235 -4.54 -2.04 14.35
CA PHE A 235 -3.79 -2.39 13.15
C PHE A 235 -2.43 -1.68 13.13
N TYR A 236 -2.40 -0.36 13.29
CA TYR A 236 -1.16 0.39 13.33
C TYR A 236 -0.27 -0.03 14.51
N ALA A 237 -0.85 -0.22 15.70
CA ALA A 237 -0.10 -0.71 16.85
C ALA A 237 0.54 -2.07 16.54
N HIS A 238 -0.20 -3.02 16.02
CA HIS A 238 0.29 -4.36 15.73
C HIS A 238 1.37 -4.35 14.62
N LEU A 239 1.15 -3.63 13.51
CA LEU A 239 2.12 -3.54 12.43
C LEU A 239 3.46 -3.00 12.95
N TYR A 240 3.44 -1.86 13.65
CA TYR A 240 4.68 -1.21 14.11
C TYR A 240 5.32 -1.89 15.32
N LEU A 241 4.57 -2.60 16.16
CA LEU A 241 5.13 -3.49 17.17
C LEU A 241 5.83 -4.69 16.51
N GLY A 242 5.22 -5.28 15.50
CA GLY A 242 5.86 -6.36 14.76
C GLY A 242 7.20 -5.94 14.13
N LEU A 243 7.22 -4.78 13.47
CA LEU A 243 8.42 -4.20 12.86
C LEU A 243 9.48 -3.81 13.92
N TRP A 244 9.05 -3.32 15.08
CA TRP A 244 9.94 -3.08 16.22
C TRP A 244 10.61 -4.38 16.69
N TYR A 245 9.82 -5.44 16.90
CA TYR A 245 10.35 -6.74 17.32
C TYR A 245 11.22 -7.42 16.25
N GLU A 246 11.00 -7.13 14.97
CA GLU A 246 11.94 -7.53 13.93
C GLU A 246 13.28 -6.80 14.11
N ALA A 247 13.27 -5.49 14.32
CA ALA A 247 14.49 -4.70 14.53
C ALA A 247 15.25 -5.15 15.78
N THR A 248 14.55 -5.54 16.86
CA THR A 248 15.13 -6.05 18.12
C THR A 248 15.42 -7.55 18.08
N LYS A 249 15.16 -8.25 16.94
CA LYS A 249 15.40 -9.68 16.72
C LYS A 249 14.58 -10.63 17.61
N GLU A 250 13.43 -10.18 18.06
CA GLU A 250 12.49 -10.95 18.88
C GLU A 250 11.46 -11.65 17.98
N LYS A 251 11.90 -12.69 17.28
CA LYS A 251 11.14 -13.37 16.21
C LYS A 251 9.71 -13.78 16.63
N LYS A 252 9.54 -14.37 17.82
CA LYS A 252 8.22 -14.84 18.28
C LYS A 252 7.21 -13.69 18.41
N LEU A 253 7.64 -12.56 18.97
CA LEU A 253 6.79 -11.38 19.13
C LEU A 253 6.56 -10.67 17.77
N ARG A 254 7.59 -10.60 16.91
CA ARG A 254 7.41 -10.15 15.53
C ARG A 254 6.30 -10.93 14.83
N ASP A 255 6.40 -12.27 14.85
CA ASP A 255 5.45 -13.15 14.16
C ASP A 255 4.02 -12.98 14.71
N GLN A 256 3.88 -12.86 16.03
CA GLN A 256 2.60 -12.61 16.67
C GLN A 256 1.96 -11.30 16.20
N TYR A 257 2.69 -10.19 16.26
CA TYR A 257 2.13 -8.87 15.96
C TYR A 257 1.93 -8.63 14.46
N ILE A 258 2.84 -9.09 13.62
CA ILE A 258 2.66 -9.06 12.17
C ILE A 258 1.46 -9.92 11.76
N GLY A 259 1.31 -11.12 12.33
CA GLY A 259 0.15 -11.98 12.07
C GLY A 259 -1.18 -11.28 12.41
N LEU A 260 -1.25 -10.58 13.55
CA LEU A 260 -2.43 -9.81 13.95
C LEU A 260 -2.73 -8.64 12.98
N ALA A 261 -1.69 -7.93 12.53
CA ALA A 261 -1.87 -6.86 11.54
C ALA A 261 -2.33 -7.43 10.18
N ALA A 262 -1.71 -8.52 9.71
CA ALA A 262 -2.06 -9.15 8.44
C ALA A 262 -3.47 -9.74 8.44
N ALA A 263 -3.99 -10.16 9.60
CA ALA A 263 -5.33 -10.73 9.73
C ALA A 263 -6.46 -9.74 9.40
N VAL A 264 -6.22 -8.44 9.52
CA VAL A 264 -7.17 -7.35 9.19
C VAL A 264 -6.70 -6.50 8.00
N ALA A 265 -5.69 -6.96 7.26
CA ALA A 265 -5.05 -6.22 6.18
C ALA A 265 -6.03 -5.72 5.10
N ASP A 266 -7.09 -6.48 4.81
CA ASP A 266 -8.07 -6.13 3.77
C ASP A 266 -8.94 -4.92 4.12
N ASN A 267 -8.98 -4.53 5.41
CA ASN A 267 -9.70 -3.36 5.89
C ASN A 267 -8.84 -2.07 5.82
N HIS A 268 -7.58 -2.20 5.39
CA HIS A 268 -6.61 -1.12 5.33
C HIS A 268 -6.09 -0.96 3.91
N ASP A 269 -5.57 0.23 3.62
CA ASP A 269 -4.98 0.60 2.33
C ASP A 269 -3.59 -0.06 2.11
N TYR A 270 -2.65 0.69 1.56
CA TYR A 270 -1.31 0.17 1.25
C TYR A 270 -0.59 -0.45 2.45
N MET A 271 -0.77 0.09 3.67
CA MET A 271 -0.12 -0.48 4.87
C MET A 271 -0.71 -1.84 5.26
N GLY A 272 -1.97 -2.12 4.93
CA GLY A 272 -2.53 -3.47 4.99
C GLY A 272 -1.81 -4.43 4.04
N ASP A 273 -1.54 -3.99 2.80
CA ASP A 273 -0.75 -4.77 1.85
C ASP A 273 0.69 -5.00 2.36
N VAL A 274 1.31 -4.00 2.99
CA VAL A 274 2.63 -4.13 3.64
C VAL A 274 2.59 -5.23 4.72
N ALA A 275 1.58 -5.23 5.60
CA ALA A 275 1.45 -6.25 6.64
C ALA A 275 1.32 -7.66 6.06
N ARG A 276 0.52 -7.83 4.99
CA ARG A 276 0.35 -9.11 4.31
C ARG A 276 1.64 -9.56 3.62
N VAL A 277 2.28 -8.69 2.83
CA VAL A 277 3.54 -8.99 2.15
C VAL A 277 4.63 -9.36 3.16
N HIS A 278 4.69 -8.65 4.30
CA HIS A 278 5.63 -8.98 5.37
C HIS A 278 5.38 -10.38 5.93
N ALA A 279 4.11 -10.73 6.19
CA ALA A 279 3.75 -12.05 6.68
C ALA A 279 4.09 -13.15 5.66
N GLU A 280 3.77 -12.97 4.40
CA GLU A 280 4.04 -13.92 3.32
C GLU A 280 5.53 -14.17 3.11
N LEU A 281 6.33 -13.09 2.98
CA LEU A 281 7.78 -13.19 2.75
C LEU A 281 8.52 -13.86 3.92
N ASN A 282 8.01 -13.69 5.15
CA ASN A 282 8.59 -14.29 6.36
C ASN A 282 7.89 -15.59 6.80
N LYS A 283 6.91 -16.09 6.04
CA LYS A 283 6.11 -17.29 6.35
C LYS A 283 5.48 -17.24 7.74
N ILE A 284 4.95 -16.06 8.09
CA ILE A 284 4.31 -15.83 9.39
C ILE A 284 2.86 -16.34 9.33
N PRO A 285 2.41 -17.15 10.28
CA PRO A 285 1.01 -17.57 10.36
C PRO A 285 0.08 -16.38 10.59
N VAL A 286 -0.98 -16.29 9.77
CA VAL A 286 -2.02 -15.26 9.91
C VAL A 286 -3.22 -15.88 10.62
N PRO A 287 -3.57 -15.40 11.83
CA PRO A 287 -4.70 -15.95 12.57
C PRO A 287 -6.03 -15.62 11.87
N LYS A 288 -7.00 -16.54 11.95
CA LYS A 288 -8.36 -16.23 11.52
C LYS A 288 -9.00 -15.29 12.56
N VAL A 289 -9.28 -14.05 12.15
CA VAL A 289 -10.06 -13.13 12.99
C VAL A 289 -11.53 -13.59 12.95
N LYS A 290 -12.09 -13.97 14.11
CA LYS A 290 -13.54 -14.10 14.22
C LYS A 290 -14.10 -12.69 14.06
N ALA A 291 -15.00 -12.49 13.09
CA ALA A 291 -15.78 -11.26 13.03
C ALA A 291 -16.52 -11.15 14.36
N GLU A 292 -16.14 -10.20 15.20
CA GLU A 292 -16.96 -9.83 16.35
C GLU A 292 -18.31 -9.35 15.80
N LYS A 293 -19.37 -10.06 16.19
CA LYS A 293 -20.76 -9.77 15.82
C LYS A 293 -21.25 -8.49 16.47
#